data_ef3aae9c6b993257239c2b6929179c0a
#
_entry.id   ef3aae9c6b993257239c2b6929179c0a
#
_cell.length_a   1.000
_cell.length_b   1.000
_cell.length_c   1.000
_cell.angle_alpha   90.00
_cell.angle_beta   90.00
_cell.angle_gamma   90.00
#
_symmetry.space_group_name_H-M   'P 1'
#
loop_
_entity.id
_entity.type
_entity.pdbx_description
1 polymer ?
#
loop_
_entity_poly.entity_id
_entity_poly.type
_entity_poly.pdbx_seq_one_letter_code
_entity_poly.pdbx_strand_id
1 'polypeptide(L)'
;GRILVRAADQFIVQTSTGPTAVAGYPWFGEWSRDLFTSYEGVFLCTGRIEEGREVLLRAAATVSEGMLANTADVGTLEYNTIDATLWFVHALHRHVEHTGDTALGDELADTLTAILEAHRTGTRFGIGVDEATGLLRGGADGWALTWMDARIDGRPVTARTGFPVEIQALWINALGAAIEI
;
A
#
# COMPACT_ATOMS: atom_id res chain seq x y z
N GLY A 1 -2.29 27.16 -1.47
CA GLY A 1 -2.15 26.29 -0.30
C GLY A 1 -3.44 25.98 0.43
N ARG A 2 -4.16 26.98 1.02
CA ARG A 2 -5.31 26.73 1.94
C ARG A 2 -6.47 25.92 1.34
N ILE A 3 -6.78 26.07 0.06
CA ILE A 3 -7.88 25.33 -0.59
C ILE A 3 -7.52 23.85 -0.68
N LEU A 4 -6.29 23.51 -1.06
CA LEU A 4 -5.83 22.11 -1.16
C LEU A 4 -5.79 21.43 0.20
N VAL A 5 -5.32 22.12 1.25
CA VAL A 5 -5.32 21.59 2.62
C VAL A 5 -6.75 21.27 3.09
N ARG A 6 -7.71 22.16 2.82
CA ARG A 6 -9.13 21.91 3.13
C ARG A 6 -9.73 20.77 2.32
N ALA A 7 -9.32 20.62 1.07
CA ALA A 7 -9.77 19.49 0.24
C ALA A 7 -9.20 18.16 0.76
N ALA A 8 -7.92 18.11 1.12
CA ALA A 8 -7.31 16.94 1.74
C ALA A 8 -7.98 16.58 3.07
N ASP A 9 -8.29 17.58 3.90
CA ASP A 9 -8.97 17.41 5.19
C ASP A 9 -10.34 16.70 5.06
N GLN A 10 -11.03 16.89 3.95
CA GLN A 10 -12.32 16.24 3.71
C GLN A 10 -12.23 14.73 3.52
N PHE A 11 -11.08 14.19 3.13
CA PHE A 11 -10.86 12.76 2.97
C PHE A 11 -10.44 12.06 4.26
N ILE A 12 -9.99 12.82 5.26
CA ILE A 12 -9.55 12.27 6.54
C ILE A 12 -10.76 12.07 7.45
N VAL A 13 -10.93 10.86 7.93
CA VAL A 13 -12.02 10.48 8.83
C VAL A 13 -11.49 9.76 10.06
N GLN A 14 -12.20 9.89 11.17
CA GLN A 14 -11.92 9.15 12.39
C GLN A 14 -12.80 7.91 12.44
N THR A 15 -12.16 6.75 12.53
CA THR A 15 -12.84 5.46 12.72
C THR A 15 -12.73 4.99 14.17
N SER A 16 -13.38 3.87 14.50
CA SER A 16 -13.21 3.24 15.83
C SER A 16 -11.79 2.71 16.08
N THR A 17 -10.99 2.55 15.04
CA THR A 17 -9.61 2.04 15.09
C THR A 17 -8.55 3.11 14.86
N GLY A 18 -8.93 4.38 14.69
CA GLY A 18 -8.03 5.50 14.48
C GLY A 18 -8.32 6.30 13.21
N PRO A 19 -7.46 7.27 12.87
CA PRO A 19 -7.60 8.09 11.69
C PRO A 19 -7.35 7.29 10.41
N THR A 20 -8.03 7.66 9.32
CA THR A 20 -7.77 7.13 7.97
C THR A 20 -8.16 8.15 6.90
N ALA A 21 -7.85 7.82 5.64
CA ALA A 21 -8.39 8.54 4.50
C ALA A 21 -9.32 7.63 3.69
N VAL A 22 -10.49 8.15 3.34
CA VAL A 22 -11.45 7.45 2.48
C VAL A 22 -11.08 7.63 1.01
N ALA A 23 -11.26 6.58 0.21
CA ALA A 23 -10.96 6.62 -1.22
C ALA A 23 -11.90 7.54 -2.00
N GLY A 24 -13.14 7.70 -1.54
CA GLY A 24 -14.08 8.64 -2.13
C GLY A 24 -15.49 8.58 -1.55
N TYR A 25 -16.05 9.76 -1.31
CA TYR A 25 -17.45 9.90 -0.88
C TYR A 25 -18.44 9.63 -2.00
N PRO A 26 -19.64 9.10 -1.65
CA PRO A 26 -20.05 8.59 -0.34
C PRO A 26 -19.90 7.08 -0.21
N TRP A 27 -19.37 6.38 -1.22
CA TRP A 27 -19.45 4.92 -1.30
C TRP A 27 -18.18 4.17 -0.96
N PHE A 28 -17.03 4.86 -0.97
CA PHE A 28 -15.73 4.21 -0.78
C PHE A 28 -15.14 4.59 0.57
N GLY A 29 -14.93 3.60 1.42
CA GLY A 29 -14.22 3.73 2.67
C GLY A 29 -12.70 3.70 2.51
N GLU A 30 -12.01 3.06 3.44
CA GLU A 30 -10.56 2.89 3.38
C GLU A 30 -10.20 1.81 2.34
N TRP A 31 -9.36 2.22 1.37
CA TRP A 31 -8.71 1.33 0.42
C TRP A 31 -7.21 1.59 0.48
N SER A 32 -6.41 0.56 0.71
CA SER A 32 -4.98 0.72 0.98
C SER A 32 -4.22 1.33 -0.20
N ARG A 33 -4.57 0.98 -1.44
CA ARG A 33 -3.97 1.61 -2.62
C ARG A 33 -4.19 3.12 -2.61
N ASP A 34 -5.42 3.56 -2.42
CA ASP A 34 -5.81 4.97 -2.43
C ASP A 34 -5.16 5.71 -1.26
N LEU A 35 -5.18 5.10 -0.08
CA LEU A 35 -4.59 5.63 1.14
C LEU A 35 -3.09 5.91 0.96
N PHE A 36 -2.32 4.92 0.47
CA PHE A 36 -0.87 5.06 0.39
C PHE A 36 -0.37 5.80 -0.84
N THR A 37 -1.09 5.80 -1.96
CA THR A 37 -0.78 6.70 -3.08
C THR A 37 -1.00 8.17 -2.75
N SER A 38 -1.97 8.48 -1.88
CA SER A 38 -2.27 9.84 -1.44
C SER A 38 -1.55 10.28 -0.17
N TYR A 39 -0.82 9.38 0.49
CA TYR A 39 -0.26 9.54 1.83
C TYR A 39 0.55 10.83 2.02
N GLU A 40 1.50 11.11 1.13
CA GLU A 40 2.32 12.33 1.22
C GLU A 40 1.46 13.59 1.18
N GLY A 41 0.51 13.65 0.25
CA GLY A 41 -0.36 14.81 0.07
C GLY A 41 -1.33 15.01 1.22
N VAL A 42 -1.88 13.92 1.75
CA VAL A 42 -2.94 13.94 2.76
C VAL A 42 -2.37 14.10 4.17
N PHE A 43 -1.29 13.43 4.51
CA PHE A 43 -0.73 13.46 5.87
C PHE A 43 0.53 14.35 5.97
N LEU A 44 1.57 14.10 5.17
CA LEU A 44 2.83 14.81 5.32
C LEU A 44 2.72 16.29 4.93
N CYS A 45 2.19 16.59 3.74
CA CYS A 45 2.06 17.97 3.26
C CYS A 45 1.05 18.81 4.04
N THR A 46 0.16 18.18 4.81
CA THR A 46 -0.82 18.87 5.67
C THR A 46 -0.37 18.99 7.12
N GLY A 47 0.78 18.39 7.47
CA GLY A 47 1.34 18.41 8.82
C GLY A 47 0.65 17.44 9.81
N ARG A 48 -0.07 16.45 9.29
CA ARG A 48 -0.77 15.41 10.09
C ARG A 48 0.14 14.21 10.34
N ILE A 49 1.31 14.48 10.91
CA ILE A 49 2.38 13.50 11.06
C ILE A 49 1.97 12.34 11.98
N GLU A 50 1.43 12.66 13.16
CA GLU A 50 1.00 11.65 14.14
C GLU A 50 -0.12 10.76 13.59
N GLU A 51 -1.12 11.37 12.92
CA GLU A 51 -2.20 10.62 12.28
C GLU A 51 -1.65 9.70 11.18
N GLY A 52 -0.70 10.19 10.38
CA GLY A 52 -0.01 9.39 9.36
C GLY A 52 0.76 8.22 9.98
N ARG A 53 1.49 8.45 11.07
CA ARG A 53 2.20 7.39 11.81
C ARG A 53 1.24 6.31 12.30
N GLU A 54 0.12 6.70 12.90
CA GLU A 54 -0.90 5.77 13.38
C GLU A 54 -1.50 4.93 12.23
N VAL A 55 -1.75 5.55 11.08
CA VAL A 55 -2.20 4.87 9.86
C VAL A 55 -1.20 3.80 9.40
N LEU A 56 0.10 4.11 9.38
CA LEU A 56 1.15 3.17 8.99
C LEU A 56 1.21 1.96 9.94
N LEU A 57 1.19 2.20 11.25
CA LEU A 57 1.21 1.14 12.26
C LEU A 57 -0.03 0.22 12.16
N ARG A 58 -1.21 0.82 12.00
CA ARG A 58 -2.46 0.05 11.87
C ARG A 58 -2.46 -0.79 10.60
N ALA A 59 -2.00 -0.23 9.49
CA ALA A 59 -1.90 -0.95 8.24
C ALA A 59 -0.89 -2.11 8.32
N ALA A 60 0.28 -1.88 8.91
CA ALA A 60 1.29 -2.90 9.14
C ALA A 60 0.74 -4.12 9.89
N ALA A 61 -0.14 -3.90 10.87
CA ALA A 61 -0.79 -4.97 11.64
C ALA A 61 -1.72 -5.86 10.79
N THR A 62 -2.08 -5.44 9.58
CA THR A 62 -2.89 -6.26 8.64
C THR A 62 -2.05 -7.15 7.74
N VAL A 63 -0.73 -7.03 7.74
CA VAL A 63 0.13 -7.79 6.84
C VAL A 63 0.02 -9.29 7.11
N SER A 64 -0.24 -10.05 6.06
CA SER A 64 -0.35 -11.51 6.09
C SER A 64 0.32 -12.11 4.87
N GLU A 65 1.22 -13.08 5.09
CA GLU A 65 2.04 -13.67 4.04
C GLU A 65 2.77 -12.61 3.18
N GLY A 66 3.21 -11.52 3.81
CA GLY A 66 3.89 -10.41 3.14
C GLY A 66 3.00 -9.51 2.29
N MET A 67 1.69 -9.66 2.32
CA MET A 67 0.75 -8.78 1.64
C MET A 67 -0.03 -7.93 2.63
N LEU A 68 -0.22 -6.66 2.30
CA LEU A 68 -1.09 -5.74 3.02
C LEU A 68 -2.56 -6.01 2.64
N ALA A 69 -3.48 -5.90 3.60
CA ALA A 69 -4.90 -5.93 3.27
C ALA A 69 -5.27 -4.73 2.39
N ASN A 70 -6.05 -4.96 1.33
CA ASN A 70 -6.50 -3.89 0.44
C ASN A 70 -7.70 -3.13 1.00
N THR A 71 -8.59 -3.81 1.73
CA THR A 71 -9.72 -3.18 2.42
C THR A 71 -9.72 -3.56 3.90
N ALA A 72 -10.04 -2.60 4.76
CA ALA A 72 -10.09 -2.79 6.20
C ALA A 72 -11.41 -2.32 6.84
N ASP A 73 -12.28 -1.64 6.09
CA ASP A 73 -13.47 -0.97 6.63
C ASP A 73 -14.77 -1.81 6.58
N VAL A 74 -14.78 -2.90 5.83
CA VAL A 74 -15.97 -3.76 5.65
C VAL A 74 -15.97 -5.03 6.50
N GLY A 75 -15.09 -5.10 7.50
CA GLY A 75 -15.00 -6.24 8.42
C GLY A 75 -14.37 -7.50 7.83
N THR A 76 -13.97 -7.49 6.55
CA THR A 76 -13.27 -8.58 5.88
C THR A 76 -11.98 -8.06 5.27
N LEU A 77 -10.86 -8.66 5.64
CA LEU A 77 -9.57 -8.35 5.05
C LEU A 77 -9.43 -9.06 3.70
N GLU A 78 -9.18 -8.29 2.64
CA GLU A 78 -8.92 -8.81 1.30
C GLU A 78 -7.47 -8.56 0.90
N TYR A 79 -6.80 -9.60 0.38
CA TYR A 79 -5.38 -9.56 -0.01
C TYR A 79 -5.26 -9.73 -1.53
N ASN A 80 -5.89 -8.85 -2.28
CA ASN A 80 -6.11 -8.98 -3.71
C ASN A 80 -5.38 -7.93 -4.57
N THR A 81 -4.29 -7.36 -4.05
CA THR A 81 -3.49 -6.37 -4.77
C THR A 81 -2.00 -6.64 -4.61
N ILE A 82 -1.24 -6.41 -5.69
CA ILE A 82 0.23 -6.45 -5.66
C ILE A 82 0.82 -5.07 -5.34
N ASP A 83 0.14 -4.00 -5.72
CA ASP A 83 0.64 -2.63 -5.63
C ASP A 83 0.42 -1.98 -4.25
N ALA A 84 -0.69 -2.27 -3.57
CA ALA A 84 -1.01 -1.63 -2.29
C ALA A 84 0.09 -1.85 -1.23
N THR A 85 0.65 -3.07 -1.16
CA THR A 85 1.76 -3.38 -0.25
C THR A 85 3.02 -2.58 -0.58
N LEU A 86 3.34 -2.44 -1.86
CA LEU A 86 4.53 -1.68 -2.29
C LEU A 86 4.33 -0.17 -2.09
N TRP A 87 3.12 0.34 -2.25
CA TRP A 87 2.77 1.72 -1.90
C TRP A 87 2.86 1.98 -0.40
N PHE A 88 2.51 1.00 0.44
CA PHE A 88 2.73 1.11 1.89
C PHE A 88 4.22 1.26 2.23
N VAL A 89 5.10 0.46 1.62
CA VAL A 89 6.55 0.59 1.82
C VAL A 89 7.04 1.97 1.37
N HIS A 90 6.56 2.47 0.23
CA HIS A 90 6.85 3.82 -0.23
C HIS A 90 6.41 4.87 0.80
N ALA A 91 5.18 4.79 1.30
CA ALA A 91 4.64 5.74 2.27
C ALA A 91 5.42 5.73 3.59
N LEU A 92 5.83 4.55 4.07
CA LEU A 92 6.70 4.41 5.25
C LEU A 92 8.04 5.13 5.03
N HIS A 93 8.71 4.85 3.92
CA HIS A 93 9.96 5.51 3.58
C HIS A 93 9.82 7.03 3.52
N ARG A 94 8.79 7.53 2.83
CA ARG A 94 8.51 8.97 2.75
C ARG A 94 8.21 9.58 4.11
N HIS A 95 7.56 8.84 5.00
CA HIS A 95 7.31 9.30 6.36
C HIS A 95 8.61 9.48 7.14
N VAL A 96 9.46 8.45 7.16
CA VAL A 96 10.76 8.49 7.85
C VAL A 96 11.65 9.59 7.28
N GLU A 97 11.75 9.69 5.95
CA GLU A 97 12.55 10.72 5.29
C GLU A 97 12.06 12.14 5.62
N HIS A 98 10.74 12.36 5.60
CA HIS A 98 10.15 13.69 5.85
C HIS A 98 10.26 14.13 7.31
N THR A 99 10.13 13.20 8.25
CA THR A 99 9.99 13.49 9.69
C THR A 99 11.27 13.26 10.49
N GLY A 100 12.15 12.38 10.01
CA GLY A 100 13.28 11.85 10.76
C GLY A 100 12.88 10.81 11.82
N ASP A 101 11.65 10.25 11.77
CA ASP A 101 11.16 9.24 12.71
C ASP A 101 11.78 7.86 12.41
N THR A 102 13.06 7.69 12.73
CA THR A 102 13.76 6.41 12.60
C THR A 102 13.19 5.35 13.56
N ALA A 103 12.55 5.77 14.67
CA ALA A 103 11.93 4.84 15.60
C ALA A 103 10.75 4.09 14.96
N LEU A 104 10.00 4.72 14.04
CA LEU A 104 8.97 4.04 13.25
C LEU A 104 9.59 3.01 12.29
N GLY A 105 10.72 3.34 11.68
CA GLY A 105 11.48 2.40 10.84
C GLY A 105 11.89 1.16 11.64
N ASP A 106 12.48 1.35 12.80
CA ASP A 106 12.87 0.26 13.72
C ASP A 106 11.65 -0.59 14.15
N GLU A 107 10.53 0.06 14.49
CA GLU A 107 9.28 -0.61 14.91
C GLU A 107 8.69 -1.49 13.79
N LEU A 108 8.84 -1.09 12.53
CA LEU A 108 8.29 -1.79 11.37
C LEU A 108 9.31 -2.63 10.59
N ALA A 109 10.55 -2.73 11.06
CA ALA A 109 11.65 -3.46 10.38
C ALA A 109 11.30 -4.93 10.11
N ASP A 110 10.72 -5.63 11.09
CA ASP A 110 10.31 -7.02 10.92
C ASP A 110 9.18 -7.16 9.89
N THR A 111 8.21 -6.25 9.89
CA THR A 111 7.12 -6.23 8.90
C THR A 111 7.66 -5.95 7.50
N LEU A 112 8.56 -4.99 7.35
CA LEU A 112 9.21 -4.68 6.08
C LEU A 112 10.00 -5.88 5.56
N THR A 113 10.78 -6.52 6.42
CA THR A 113 11.53 -7.74 6.09
C THR A 113 10.58 -8.85 5.62
N ALA A 114 9.49 -9.10 6.33
CA ALA A 114 8.50 -10.11 5.95
C ALA A 114 7.86 -9.82 4.59
N ILE A 115 7.56 -8.56 4.29
CA ILE A 115 7.04 -8.13 2.99
C ILE A 115 8.06 -8.45 1.89
N LEU A 116 9.31 -8.01 2.04
CA LEU A 116 10.34 -8.17 1.01
C LEU A 116 10.68 -9.64 0.77
N GLU A 117 10.82 -10.43 1.82
CA GLU A 117 11.09 -11.87 1.71
C GLU A 117 9.94 -12.63 1.04
N ALA A 118 8.68 -12.32 1.37
CA ALA A 118 7.55 -12.94 0.73
C ALA A 118 7.47 -12.59 -0.77
N HIS A 119 7.74 -11.34 -1.14
CA HIS A 119 7.79 -10.93 -2.53
C HIS A 119 8.99 -11.56 -3.27
N ARG A 120 10.12 -11.74 -2.59
CA ARG A 120 11.30 -12.39 -3.17
C ARG A 120 11.07 -13.88 -3.41
N THR A 121 10.51 -14.60 -2.45
CA THR A 121 10.39 -16.07 -2.46
C THR A 121 9.07 -16.59 -3.04
N GLY A 122 8.06 -15.74 -3.08
CA GLY A 122 6.73 -16.05 -3.58
C GLY A 122 5.65 -15.95 -2.50
N THR A 123 4.52 -15.34 -2.86
CA THR A 123 3.32 -15.23 -2.02
C THR A 123 2.05 -15.49 -2.84
N ARG A 124 0.89 -15.05 -2.35
CA ARG A 124 -0.42 -15.26 -2.99
C ARG A 124 -0.42 -14.85 -4.46
N PHE A 125 -1.29 -15.43 -5.26
CA PHE A 125 -1.53 -15.09 -6.67
C PHE A 125 -0.31 -15.20 -7.58
N GLY A 126 0.67 -16.03 -7.20
CA GLY A 126 1.90 -16.18 -7.96
C GLY A 126 2.77 -14.91 -7.97
N ILE A 127 2.58 -14.02 -6.99
CA ILE A 127 3.44 -12.86 -6.80
C ILE A 127 4.78 -13.35 -6.27
N GLY A 128 5.86 -12.98 -6.96
CA GLY A 128 7.23 -13.36 -6.59
C GLY A 128 8.25 -12.91 -7.61
N VAL A 129 9.51 -12.84 -7.22
CA VAL A 129 10.60 -12.51 -8.13
C VAL A 129 10.86 -13.68 -9.07
N ASP A 130 10.89 -13.39 -10.36
CA ASP A 130 11.34 -14.33 -11.39
C ASP A 130 12.87 -14.40 -11.38
N GLU A 131 13.41 -15.58 -11.10
CA GLU A 131 14.87 -15.77 -10.95
C GLU A 131 15.67 -15.47 -12.24
N ALA A 132 15.07 -15.63 -13.39
CA ALA A 132 15.76 -15.42 -14.67
C ALA A 132 15.91 -13.92 -15.00
N THR A 133 14.95 -13.11 -14.58
CA THR A 133 14.90 -11.68 -14.92
C THR A 133 15.14 -10.74 -13.74
N GLY A 134 14.96 -11.22 -12.52
CA GLY A 134 14.97 -10.39 -11.30
C GLY A 134 13.74 -9.48 -11.16
N LEU A 135 12.76 -9.60 -12.04
CA LEU A 135 11.54 -8.79 -12.03
C LEU A 135 10.48 -9.40 -11.13
N LEU A 136 9.66 -8.57 -10.51
CA LEU A 136 8.53 -9.00 -9.71
C LEU A 136 7.36 -9.33 -10.64
N ARG A 137 6.94 -10.60 -10.64
CA ARG A 137 5.76 -11.07 -11.38
C ARG A 137 4.57 -11.21 -10.45
N GLY A 138 3.38 -11.22 -11.02
CA GLY A 138 2.16 -11.60 -10.32
C GLY A 138 1.02 -11.83 -11.29
N GLY A 139 0.02 -12.54 -10.81
CA GLY A 139 -1.20 -12.81 -11.55
C GLY A 139 -1.69 -14.23 -11.35
N ALA A 140 -3.00 -14.35 -11.25
CA ALA A 140 -3.71 -15.62 -11.23
C ALA A 140 -4.96 -15.50 -12.08
N ASP A 141 -5.41 -16.63 -12.64
CA ASP A 141 -6.61 -16.65 -13.47
C ASP A 141 -7.83 -16.07 -12.73
N GLY A 142 -8.53 -15.18 -13.41
CA GLY A 142 -9.70 -14.51 -12.85
C GLY A 142 -9.42 -13.36 -11.90
N TRP A 143 -8.14 -12.98 -11.70
CA TRP A 143 -7.75 -11.88 -10.80
C TRP A 143 -7.19 -10.68 -11.56
N ALA A 144 -7.53 -9.48 -11.09
CA ALA A 144 -6.93 -8.21 -11.45
C ALA A 144 -6.28 -7.65 -10.19
N LEU A 145 -4.95 -7.68 -10.12
CA LEU A 145 -4.18 -7.40 -8.90
C LEU A 145 -3.54 -6.01 -8.89
N THR A 146 -3.75 -5.22 -9.94
CA THR A 146 -3.20 -3.87 -10.07
C THR A 146 -4.31 -2.83 -9.99
N TRP A 147 -3.97 -1.54 -10.14
CA TRP A 147 -4.94 -0.44 -10.18
C TRP A 147 -5.98 -0.57 -11.30
N MET A 148 -5.70 -1.36 -12.35
CA MET A 148 -6.66 -1.70 -13.41
C MET A 148 -7.51 -2.90 -13.01
N ASP A 149 -8.34 -2.76 -11.99
CA ASP A 149 -9.08 -3.85 -11.36
C ASP A 149 -10.57 -3.92 -11.71
N ALA A 150 -11.00 -3.16 -12.72
CA ALA A 150 -12.37 -3.19 -13.22
C ALA A 150 -12.76 -4.61 -13.70
N ARG A 151 -14.01 -4.98 -13.40
CA ARG A 151 -14.56 -6.30 -13.74
C ARG A 151 -15.90 -6.16 -14.46
N ILE A 152 -16.16 -7.08 -15.39
CA ILE A 152 -17.48 -7.29 -16.03
C ILE A 152 -17.87 -8.75 -15.82
N ASP A 153 -19.03 -8.99 -15.26
CA ASP A 153 -19.53 -10.34 -14.93
C ASP A 153 -18.50 -11.18 -14.14
N GLY A 154 -17.82 -10.54 -13.18
CA GLY A 154 -16.81 -11.17 -12.34
C GLY A 154 -15.46 -11.41 -13.02
N ARG A 155 -15.31 -11.07 -14.30
CA ARG A 155 -14.05 -11.24 -15.05
C ARG A 155 -13.27 -9.94 -15.12
N PRO A 156 -11.95 -9.98 -14.89
CA PRO A 156 -11.10 -8.82 -15.11
C PRO A 156 -11.20 -8.30 -16.55
N VAL A 157 -11.37 -6.98 -16.70
CA VAL A 157 -11.29 -6.32 -18.02
C VAL A 157 -9.82 -6.30 -18.48
N THR A 158 -8.90 -6.06 -17.54
CA THR A 158 -7.46 -5.96 -17.81
C THR A 158 -6.70 -6.75 -16.75
N ALA A 159 -6.49 -8.03 -16.95
CA ALA A 159 -5.88 -8.93 -15.95
C ALA A 159 -4.43 -8.54 -15.61
N ARG A 160 -3.62 -8.13 -16.61
CA ARG A 160 -2.23 -7.68 -16.45
C ARG A 160 -1.33 -8.69 -15.73
N THR A 161 -1.55 -9.97 -15.99
CA THR A 161 -0.71 -11.06 -15.49
C THR A 161 0.70 -10.95 -16.06
N GLY A 162 1.70 -11.19 -15.24
CA GLY A 162 3.11 -11.12 -15.62
C GLY A 162 3.86 -9.98 -14.92
N PHE A 163 4.47 -9.07 -15.66
CA PHE A 163 5.39 -8.05 -15.15
C PHE A 163 4.90 -6.62 -15.45
N PRO A 164 3.86 -6.12 -14.75
CA PRO A 164 3.38 -4.76 -14.98
C PRO A 164 4.48 -3.74 -14.66
N VAL A 165 4.62 -2.71 -15.52
CA VAL A 165 5.76 -1.78 -15.45
C VAL A 165 5.80 -0.97 -14.15
N GLU A 166 4.66 -0.51 -13.66
CA GLU A 166 4.57 0.24 -12.41
C GLU A 166 4.92 -0.62 -11.19
N ILE A 167 4.64 -1.91 -11.24
CA ILE A 167 5.01 -2.86 -10.19
C ILE A 167 6.54 -2.99 -10.11
N GLN A 168 7.24 -2.98 -11.25
CA GLN A 168 8.70 -2.97 -11.26
C GLN A 168 9.25 -1.70 -10.62
N ALA A 169 8.69 -0.54 -10.95
CA ALA A 169 9.10 0.72 -10.35
C ALA A 169 8.89 0.74 -8.83
N LEU A 170 7.73 0.27 -8.36
CA LEU A 170 7.43 0.17 -6.94
C LEU A 170 8.33 -0.86 -6.23
N TRP A 171 8.63 -1.99 -6.88
CA TRP A 171 9.52 -3.01 -6.31
C TRP A 171 10.95 -2.48 -6.14
N ILE A 172 11.50 -1.82 -7.17
CA ILE A 172 12.81 -1.18 -7.08
C ILE A 172 12.83 -0.11 -5.97
N ASN A 173 11.76 0.69 -5.88
CA ASN A 173 11.61 1.67 -4.81
C ASN A 173 11.57 1.00 -3.42
N ALA A 174 10.83 -0.11 -3.28
CA ALA A 174 10.74 -0.84 -2.01
C ALA A 174 12.09 -1.40 -1.55
N LEU A 175 12.89 -1.93 -2.49
CA LEU A 175 14.25 -2.41 -2.20
C LEU A 175 15.18 -1.26 -1.78
N GLY A 176 15.07 -0.10 -2.44
CA GLY A 176 15.82 1.12 -2.06
C GLY A 176 15.41 1.62 -0.68
N ALA A 177 14.12 1.73 -0.41
CA ALA A 177 13.56 2.15 0.86
C ALA A 177 14.05 1.29 2.04
N ALA A 178 14.12 -0.03 1.84
CA ALA A 178 14.59 -0.95 2.87
C ALA A 178 16.08 -0.83 3.23
N ILE A 179 16.86 -0.12 2.41
CA ILE A 179 18.27 0.17 2.70
C ILE A 179 18.39 1.47 3.50
N GLU A 180 17.43 2.38 3.35
CA GLU A 180 17.45 3.73 3.90
C GLU A 180 16.65 3.86 5.21
N ILE A 181 15.68 2.98 5.45
CA ILE A 181 14.93 2.88 6.70
C ILE A 181 15.74 2.11 7.75
#